data_3ee80fdff3a86f51813ac276d39c8406
#
_entry.id   3ee80fdff3a86f51813ac276d39c8406
#
_cell.length_a   1.000
_cell.length_b   1.000
_cell.length_c   1.000
_cell.angle_alpha   90.00
_cell.angle_beta   90.00
_cell.angle_gamma   90.00
#
_symmetry.space_group_name_H-M   'P 1'
#
loop_
_entity.id
_entity.type
_entity.pdbx_description
1 polymer ?
#
loop_
_entity_poly.entity_id
_entity_poly.type
_entity_poly.pdbx_seq_one_letter_code
_entity_poly.pdbx_strand_id
1 'polypeptide(L)'
;MNVIRRGVRSIHTAVDSPRLTRFALQPPKFVEVEFEKGSLYKLSAEYLRIYSPAVDSKIRSICGEKVITGRRHVGIMSAEPIGNYGVRLLFDDLHKTGIFTWDYFYHLGSNKFTLMRNYVRTLKKHGLSRDPPRRR
;
A
#
# COMPACT_ATOMS: atom_id res chain seq x y z
N MET A 1 -12.84 8.33 -10.33
CA MET A 1 -11.40 8.06 -10.10
C MET A 1 -10.70 9.29 -9.60
N ASN A 2 -9.98 9.16 -8.49
CA ASN A 2 -9.20 10.26 -7.95
C ASN A 2 -7.84 10.29 -8.60
N VAL A 3 -7.50 11.43 -9.19
CA VAL A 3 -6.21 11.63 -9.82
C VAL A 3 -5.55 12.85 -9.19
N ILE A 4 -4.32 12.65 -8.73
CA ILE A 4 -3.52 13.72 -8.16
C ILE A 4 -2.30 13.91 -9.04
N ARG A 5 -2.16 15.10 -9.62
CA ARG A 5 -0.98 15.42 -10.42
C ARG A 5 -0.07 16.30 -9.61
N ARG A 6 1.15 15.85 -9.48
CA ARG A 6 2.14 16.62 -8.75
C ARG A 6 2.67 17.73 -9.63
N GLY A 7 2.78 18.88 -9.03
CA GLY A 7 3.35 20.00 -9.71
C GLY A 7 4.86 19.89 -9.87
N VAL A 8 5.47 21.01 -10.12
CA VAL A 8 6.87 21.08 -10.51
C VAL A 8 7.80 20.63 -9.40
N ARG A 9 7.39 20.75 -8.17
CA ARG A 9 8.31 20.54 -7.06
C ARG A 9 7.68 19.68 -5.98
N SER A 10 8.43 18.68 -5.53
CA SER A 10 8.11 18.00 -4.29
C SER A 10 9.35 18.02 -3.40
N ILE A 11 9.09 18.14 -2.11
CA ILE A 11 10.14 18.06 -1.12
C ILE A 11 10.15 16.64 -0.61
N HIS A 12 11.25 15.96 -0.84
CA HIS A 12 11.43 14.63 -0.28
C HIS A 12 12.88 14.48 0.14
N THR A 13 13.08 13.64 1.14
CA THR A 13 14.40 13.46 1.74
C THR A 13 15.17 12.31 1.13
N ALA A 14 14.49 11.40 0.42
CA ALA A 14 15.14 10.26 -0.18
C ALA A 14 15.83 10.68 -1.47
N VAL A 15 17.16 10.67 -1.47
CA VAL A 15 17.96 11.14 -2.58
C VAL A 15 17.71 10.35 -3.86
N ASP A 16 17.46 9.03 -3.70
CA ASP A 16 17.36 8.14 -4.85
C ASP A 16 15.94 7.96 -5.37
N SER A 17 14.94 8.49 -4.67
CA SER A 17 13.56 8.33 -5.11
C SER A 17 13.21 9.37 -6.16
N PRO A 18 12.74 8.95 -7.35
CA PRO A 18 12.27 9.91 -8.33
C PRO A 18 10.99 10.60 -7.85
N ARG A 19 10.70 11.73 -8.46
CA ARG A 19 9.53 12.51 -8.09
C ARG A 19 8.27 11.89 -8.70
N LEU A 20 7.20 11.87 -7.91
CA LEU A 20 5.90 11.43 -8.41
C LEU A 20 5.36 12.40 -9.45
N THR A 21 4.87 11.87 -10.56
CA THR A 21 4.23 12.67 -11.60
C THR A 21 2.72 12.44 -11.65
N ARG A 22 2.23 11.29 -11.20
CA ARG A 22 0.79 11.01 -11.22
C ARG A 22 0.43 9.96 -10.17
N PHE A 23 -0.67 10.22 -9.48
CA PHE A 23 -1.33 9.25 -8.60
C PHE A 23 -2.76 9.08 -9.09
N ALA A 24 -3.19 7.83 -9.27
CA ALA A 24 -4.55 7.53 -9.69
C ALA A 24 -5.12 6.38 -8.88
N LEU A 25 -6.24 6.62 -8.22
CA LEU A 25 -6.98 5.58 -7.54
C LEU A 25 -7.94 4.92 -8.53
N GLN A 26 -7.84 3.60 -8.67
CA GLN A 26 -8.77 2.80 -9.45
C GLN A 26 -9.56 1.91 -8.50
N PRO A 27 -10.65 2.44 -7.91
CA PRO A 27 -11.39 1.68 -6.92
C PRO A 27 -12.02 0.45 -7.55
N PRO A 28 -12.21 -0.61 -6.77
CA PRO A 28 -11.73 -0.74 -5.40
C PRO A 28 -10.36 -1.39 -5.26
N LYS A 29 -9.73 -1.82 -6.34
CA LYS A 29 -8.66 -2.80 -6.27
C LYS A 29 -7.25 -2.26 -6.40
N PHE A 30 -7.05 -1.10 -7.05
CA PHE A 30 -5.72 -0.68 -7.42
C PHE A 30 -5.47 0.79 -7.20
N VAL A 31 -4.19 1.10 -6.98
CA VAL A 31 -3.63 2.44 -7.09
C VAL A 31 -2.56 2.38 -8.16
N GLU A 32 -2.53 3.36 -9.05
CA GLU A 32 -1.44 3.52 -10.00
C GLU A 32 -0.63 4.75 -9.62
N VAL A 33 0.69 4.59 -9.58
CA VAL A 33 1.61 5.71 -9.34
C VAL A 33 2.62 5.76 -10.45
N GLU A 34 2.87 6.95 -10.95
CA GLU A 34 3.84 7.18 -12.00
C GLU A 34 4.89 8.17 -11.50
N PHE A 35 6.14 7.89 -11.82
CA PHE A 35 7.28 8.69 -11.38
C PHE A 35 8.05 9.21 -12.57
N GLU A 36 8.92 10.16 -12.32
CA GLU A 36 9.84 10.65 -13.33
C GLU A 36 10.57 9.49 -13.99
N LYS A 37 10.94 9.65 -15.24
CA LYS A 37 11.64 8.64 -16.04
C LYS A 37 10.74 7.47 -16.43
N GLY A 38 9.44 7.60 -16.24
CA GLY A 38 8.48 6.65 -16.78
C GLY A 38 8.19 5.42 -15.93
N SER A 39 8.69 5.35 -14.71
CA SER A 39 8.35 4.24 -13.83
C SER A 39 6.87 4.29 -13.47
N LEU A 40 6.15 3.22 -13.77
CA LEU A 40 4.73 3.10 -13.49
C LEU A 40 4.49 1.85 -12.67
N TYR A 41 3.84 2.00 -11.53
CA TYR A 41 3.54 0.87 -10.66
C TYR A 41 2.04 0.79 -10.40
N LYS A 42 1.50 -0.41 -10.54
CA LYS A 42 0.12 -0.72 -10.21
C LYS A 42 0.13 -1.54 -8.94
N LEU A 43 -0.40 -0.96 -7.87
CA LEU A 43 -0.32 -1.55 -6.53
C LEU A 43 -1.71 -1.98 -6.10
N SER A 44 -1.83 -3.24 -5.67
CA SER A 44 -3.13 -3.78 -5.27
C SER A 44 -3.54 -3.28 -3.89
N ALA A 45 -4.85 -3.30 -3.64
CA ALA A 45 -5.38 -2.93 -2.35
C ALA A 45 -4.84 -3.84 -1.24
N GLU A 46 -4.76 -5.14 -1.50
CA GLU A 46 -4.20 -6.09 -0.53
C GLU A 46 -2.77 -5.71 -0.16
N TYR A 47 -1.94 -5.45 -1.15
CA TYR A 47 -0.54 -5.10 -0.91
C TYR A 47 -0.41 -3.83 -0.07
N LEU A 48 -1.18 -2.81 -0.42
CA LEU A 48 -1.16 -1.55 0.32
C LEU A 48 -1.72 -1.70 1.74
N ARG A 49 -2.73 -2.56 1.91
CA ARG A 49 -3.30 -2.81 3.23
C ARG A 49 -2.30 -3.50 4.16
N ILE A 50 -1.57 -4.47 3.62
CA ILE A 50 -0.58 -5.22 4.37
C ILE A 50 0.58 -4.33 4.81
N TYR A 51 1.04 -3.47 3.93
CA TYR A 51 2.18 -2.59 4.18
C TYR A 51 1.77 -1.18 4.58
N SER A 52 0.55 -1.04 5.12
CA SER A 52 0.06 0.24 5.61
C SER A 52 0.99 0.79 6.71
N PRO A 53 1.32 2.06 6.66
CA PRO A 53 2.19 2.65 7.68
C PRO A 53 1.50 2.86 9.04
N ALA A 54 0.19 2.69 9.13
CA ALA A 54 -0.53 2.86 10.39
C ALA A 54 -0.44 1.61 11.25
N VAL A 55 -0.42 1.80 12.55
CA VAL A 55 -0.56 0.71 13.50
C VAL A 55 -1.98 0.15 13.40
N ASP A 56 -2.09 -1.16 13.36
CA ASP A 56 -3.38 -1.84 13.20
C ASP A 56 -3.52 -2.91 14.26
N SER A 57 -4.60 -2.84 15.03
CA SER A 57 -4.91 -3.83 16.06
C SER A 57 -5.15 -5.23 15.49
N LYS A 58 -5.41 -5.32 14.19
CA LYS A 58 -5.62 -6.61 13.51
C LYS A 58 -4.30 -7.27 13.11
N ILE A 59 -3.18 -6.60 13.30
CA ILE A 59 -1.88 -7.18 13.04
C ILE A 59 -1.55 -8.14 14.17
N ARG A 60 -1.18 -9.35 13.80
CA ARG A 60 -0.80 -10.38 14.76
C ARG A 60 0.71 -10.43 14.86
N SER A 61 1.21 -10.62 16.08
CA SER A 61 2.65 -10.82 16.31
C SER A 61 2.88 -12.29 16.62
N ILE A 62 3.60 -12.97 15.75
CA ILE A 62 3.91 -14.40 15.90
C ILE A 62 5.42 -14.54 15.81
N CYS A 63 6.05 -15.05 16.88
CA CYS A 63 7.50 -15.24 16.93
C CYS A 63 8.27 -13.97 16.52
N GLY A 64 7.78 -12.81 16.95
CA GLY A 64 8.41 -11.53 16.64
C GLY A 64 8.09 -10.96 15.26
N GLU A 65 7.37 -11.68 14.43
CA GLU A 65 6.94 -11.18 13.12
C GLU A 65 5.54 -10.62 13.21
N LYS A 66 5.33 -9.46 12.59
CA LYS A 66 4.00 -8.88 12.47
C LYS A 66 3.31 -9.46 11.25
N VAL A 67 2.13 -10.06 11.47
CA VAL A 67 1.41 -10.76 10.40
C VAL A 67 -0.03 -10.27 10.36
N ILE A 68 -0.51 -9.99 9.15
CA ILE A 68 -1.91 -9.67 8.92
C ILE A 68 -2.45 -10.66 7.90
N THR A 69 -3.65 -11.19 8.15
CA THR A 69 -4.23 -12.26 7.36
C THR A 69 -5.60 -11.88 6.82
N GLY A 70 -6.08 -12.65 5.84
CA GLY A 70 -7.45 -12.52 5.38
C GLY A 70 -7.77 -11.25 4.60
N ARG A 71 -6.79 -10.68 3.92
CA ARG A 71 -6.96 -9.39 3.25
C ARG A 71 -6.94 -9.48 1.72
N ARG A 72 -7.05 -10.70 1.16
CA ARG A 72 -7.00 -10.88 -0.30
C ARG A 72 -8.04 -10.03 -1.03
N HIS A 73 -9.23 -9.88 -0.45
CA HIS A 73 -10.35 -9.23 -1.13
C HIS A 73 -10.63 -7.83 -0.61
N VAL A 74 -9.72 -7.25 0.15
CA VAL A 74 -9.89 -5.88 0.64
C VAL A 74 -9.92 -4.90 -0.53
N GLY A 75 -10.74 -3.87 -0.39
CA GLY A 75 -10.84 -2.82 -1.40
C GLY A 75 -10.51 -1.45 -0.82
N ILE A 76 -10.15 -0.53 -1.70
CA ILE A 76 -9.89 0.86 -1.33
C ILE A 76 -11.13 1.67 -1.64
N MET A 77 -11.67 2.34 -0.63
CA MET A 77 -12.87 3.17 -0.78
C MET A 77 -12.53 4.58 -1.22
N SER A 78 -11.49 5.16 -0.68
CA SER A 78 -11.14 6.55 -0.97
C SER A 78 -9.69 6.84 -0.66
N ALA A 79 -9.20 7.95 -1.23
CA ALA A 79 -7.86 8.46 -0.99
C ALA A 79 -7.97 9.94 -0.65
N GLU A 80 -7.32 10.35 0.45
CA GLU A 80 -7.34 11.74 0.91
C GLU A 80 -5.94 12.32 0.79
N PRO A 81 -5.72 13.33 -0.06
CA PRO A 81 -4.41 13.96 -0.16
C PRO A 81 -4.01 14.64 1.16
N ILE A 82 -2.77 14.44 1.55
CA ILE A 82 -2.22 15.05 2.75
C ILE A 82 -1.08 15.96 2.32
N GLY A 83 -1.33 17.29 2.37
CA GLY A 83 -0.36 18.23 1.87
C GLY A 83 -0.01 17.92 0.42
N ASN A 84 1.27 18.02 0.08
CA ASN A 84 1.76 17.66 -1.25
C ASN A 84 2.76 16.51 -1.20
N TYR A 85 2.78 15.75 -0.12
CA TYR A 85 3.80 14.71 0.08
C TYR A 85 3.23 13.31 0.24
N GLY A 86 1.93 13.14 0.31
CA GLY A 86 1.37 11.82 0.48
C GLY A 86 -0.14 11.77 0.42
N VAL A 87 -0.68 10.61 0.76
CA VAL A 87 -2.11 10.33 0.73
C VAL A 87 -2.45 9.35 1.84
N ARG A 88 -3.64 9.54 2.42
CA ARG A 88 -4.21 8.58 3.37
C ARG A 88 -5.28 7.78 2.64
N LEU A 89 -5.25 6.46 2.82
CA LEU A 89 -6.22 5.57 2.17
C LEU A 89 -7.23 5.06 3.20
N LEU A 90 -8.48 4.94 2.77
CA LEU A 90 -9.53 4.29 3.54
C LEU A 90 -9.88 2.98 2.85
N PHE A 91 -9.75 1.88 3.57
CA PHE A 91 -10.09 0.56 3.07
C PHE A 91 -11.49 0.15 3.49
N ASP A 92 -12.07 -0.83 2.80
CA ASP A 92 -13.44 -1.27 3.06
C ASP A 92 -13.59 -2.08 4.35
N ASP A 93 -12.48 -2.46 4.99
CA ASP A 93 -12.51 -3.01 6.34
C ASP A 93 -12.42 -1.89 7.39
N LEU A 94 -12.62 -0.64 6.99
CA LEU A 94 -12.63 0.56 7.81
C LEU A 94 -11.26 0.91 8.39
N HIS A 95 -10.20 0.27 7.91
CA HIS A 95 -8.85 0.65 8.31
C HIS A 95 -8.46 1.97 7.63
N LYS A 96 -8.10 2.94 8.44
CA LYS A 96 -7.50 4.18 7.95
C LYS A 96 -6.00 4.06 8.09
N THR A 97 -5.30 4.24 6.99
CA THR A 97 -3.86 4.14 7.01
C THR A 97 -3.24 5.38 7.64
N GLY A 98 -1.98 5.28 8.02
CA GLY A 98 -1.16 6.45 8.15
C GLY A 98 -0.93 7.07 6.77
N ILE A 99 0.02 7.98 6.69
CA ILE A 99 0.27 8.67 5.43
C ILE A 99 1.21 7.83 4.59
N PHE A 100 0.74 7.46 3.39
CA PHE A 100 1.60 6.90 2.36
C PHE A 100 2.30 8.06 1.66
N THR A 101 3.59 8.23 1.90
CA THR A 101 4.37 9.24 1.19
C THR A 101 4.67 8.77 -0.22
N TRP A 102 4.99 9.69 -1.11
CA TRP A 102 5.33 9.33 -2.49
C TRP A 102 6.58 8.46 -2.53
N ASP A 103 7.56 8.73 -1.67
CA ASP A 103 8.76 7.89 -1.55
C ASP A 103 8.43 6.48 -1.12
N TYR A 104 7.48 6.32 -0.20
CA TYR A 104 7.05 5.00 0.25
C TYR A 104 6.36 4.23 -0.87
N PHE A 105 5.53 4.91 -1.67
CA PHE A 105 4.95 4.27 -2.85
C PHE A 105 6.03 3.79 -3.82
N TYR A 106 7.07 4.58 -4.01
CA TYR A 106 8.18 4.17 -4.88
C TYR A 106 8.87 2.93 -4.32
N HIS A 107 9.13 2.91 -3.03
CA HIS A 107 9.72 1.76 -2.35
C HIS A 107 8.85 0.52 -2.53
N LEU A 108 7.54 0.64 -2.30
CA LEU A 108 6.61 -0.48 -2.45
C LEU A 108 6.56 -0.96 -3.89
N GLY A 109 6.54 -0.05 -4.84
CA GLY A 109 6.47 -0.40 -6.26
C GLY A 109 7.72 -1.10 -6.74
N SER A 110 8.88 -0.57 -6.41
CA SER A 110 10.15 -1.13 -6.87
C SER A 110 10.49 -2.46 -6.22
N ASN A 111 9.88 -2.79 -5.07
CA ASN A 111 10.14 -4.05 -4.37
C ASN A 111 8.91 -4.97 -4.31
N LYS A 112 7.94 -4.74 -5.20
CA LYS A 112 6.63 -5.39 -5.11
C LYS A 112 6.71 -6.90 -5.07
N PHE A 113 7.47 -7.50 -5.97
CA PHE A 113 7.53 -8.97 -6.04
C PHE A 113 8.23 -9.56 -4.82
N THR A 114 9.31 -8.94 -4.38
CA THR A 114 10.05 -9.41 -3.21
C THR A 114 9.19 -9.31 -1.95
N LEU A 115 8.54 -8.18 -1.75
CA LEU A 115 7.74 -7.97 -0.54
C LEU A 115 6.51 -8.87 -0.52
N MET A 116 5.83 -9.07 -1.65
CA MET A 116 4.69 -9.99 -1.70
C MET A 116 5.13 -11.43 -1.49
N ARG A 117 6.25 -11.82 -2.05
CA ARG A 117 6.79 -13.16 -1.83
C ARG A 117 7.08 -13.40 -0.36
N ASN A 118 7.71 -12.43 0.29
CA ASN A 118 8.02 -12.54 1.72
C ASN A 118 6.76 -12.64 2.56
N TYR A 119 5.75 -11.87 2.21
CA TYR A 119 4.47 -11.91 2.91
C TYR A 119 3.82 -13.30 2.79
N VAL A 120 3.75 -13.84 1.58
CA VAL A 120 3.14 -15.15 1.34
C VAL A 120 3.92 -16.25 2.09
N ARG A 121 5.24 -16.17 2.09
CA ARG A 121 6.07 -17.13 2.84
C ARG A 121 5.79 -17.05 4.34
N THR A 122 5.67 -15.84 4.87
CA THR A 122 5.38 -15.66 6.30
C THR A 122 4.03 -16.26 6.65
N LEU A 123 3.02 -16.07 5.82
CA LEU A 123 1.72 -16.68 6.05
C LEU A 123 1.82 -18.20 6.07
N LYS A 124 2.50 -18.79 5.09
CA LYS A 124 2.67 -20.26 5.03
C LYS A 124 3.41 -20.78 6.24
N LYS A 125 4.46 -20.08 6.67
CA LYS A 125 5.25 -20.46 7.82
C LYS A 125 4.41 -20.60 9.08
N HIS A 126 3.39 -19.75 9.21
CA HIS A 126 2.51 -19.74 10.38
C HIS A 126 1.18 -20.43 10.15
N GLY A 127 1.01 -21.13 9.03
CA GLY A 127 -0.24 -21.83 8.73
C GLY A 127 -1.41 -20.90 8.46
N LEU A 128 -1.14 -19.70 7.99
CA LEU A 128 -2.16 -18.67 7.77
C LEU A 128 -2.42 -18.48 6.28
N SER A 129 -3.50 -17.77 5.97
CA SER A 129 -3.92 -17.58 4.58
C SER A 129 -4.25 -16.11 4.29
N ARG A 130 -4.09 -15.75 3.04
CA ARG A 130 -4.56 -14.45 2.52
C ARG A 130 -6.08 -14.41 2.49
N ASP A 131 -6.73 -15.55 2.38
CA ASP A 131 -8.17 -15.63 2.27
C ASP A 131 -8.84 -15.42 3.63
N PRO A 132 -10.00 -14.72 3.67
CA PRO A 132 -10.75 -14.57 4.91
C PRO A 132 -11.20 -15.93 5.43
N PRO A 133 -11.41 -16.07 6.75
CA PRO A 133 -11.95 -17.31 7.30
C PRO A 133 -13.30 -17.63 6.68
N ARG A 134 -13.54 -18.91 6.42
CA ARG A 134 -14.85 -19.36 5.92
C ARG A 134 -15.88 -19.23 7.02
N ARG A 135 -17.03 -18.74 6.64
CA ARG A 135 -18.20 -18.78 7.53
C ARG A 135 -18.80 -20.17 7.49
N ARG A 136 -19.23 -20.60 8.64
CA ARG A 136 -19.97 -21.87 8.74
C ARG A 136 -21.43 -21.57 8.91
#